data_496ff72607ae3c305a5afee9b00aa3e1
#
_entry.id   496ff72607ae3c305a5afee9b00aa3e1
#
_cell.length_a   1.000
_cell.length_b   1.000
_cell.length_c   1.000
_cell.angle_alpha   90.00
_cell.angle_beta   90.00
_cell.angle_gamma   90.00
#
_symmetry.space_group_name_H-M   'P 1'
#
loop_
_entity.id
_entity.type
_entity.pdbx_description
1 polymer ?
#
loop_
_entity_poly.entity_id
_entity_poly.type
_entity_poly.pdbx_seq_one_letter_code
_entity_poly.pdbx_strand_id
1 'polypeptide(L)'
;MNINRHEFLAGGLAASLASMVRANSSCCLDGACRAPTTACGGQKGGAKLNLCLQWPSIPVADDFNAKLDYLEQNGYGAVEIPTGKKGEWVLEKGEAFAKAMKGRRLFCATACGPSRFDYAAPAANDAEVAKFMPVLEALGAIGSVGLIICPARSKPEVGLKELREDFVTNTGKRLAEKAAKCGTAIVLEPLQRKETPFLRQVSDGAKMAQEIGPGCKVMGDFWHMTWEEANDRAAMLAAGPLLAHVHIASRRTRKIPGSDGAADDYRLGFRGLKEIGYRGAISLEAGWVPKGMDAKGKPIFPDLAERHQILTKMCALLRAQWEEA
;
A
#
# COMPACT_ATOMS: atom_id res chain seq x y z
N MET A 1 13.07 -10.05 -61.83
CA MET A 1 11.67 -10.28 -62.23
C MET A 1 10.78 -9.52 -61.30
N ASN A 2 10.20 -8.46 -61.80
CA ASN A 2 9.14 -7.67 -61.15
C ASN A 2 7.82 -8.46 -61.13
N ILE A 3 7.01 -8.25 -60.10
CA ILE A 3 5.52 -8.19 -60.14
C ILE A 3 5.14 -7.65 -58.75
N ASN A 4 4.82 -6.47 -58.64
CA ASN A 4 3.65 -5.58 -58.73
C ASN A 4 2.53 -5.85 -57.73
N ARG A 5 2.32 -4.77 -57.01
CA ARG A 5 1.17 -4.24 -56.25
C ARG A 5 -0.18 -4.49 -56.94
N HIS A 6 -1.18 -4.54 -56.12
CA HIS A 6 -2.45 -3.82 -56.07
C HIS A 6 -3.68 -4.71 -55.76
N GLU A 7 -4.41 -4.18 -54.78
CA GLU A 7 -5.87 -4.14 -54.68
C GLU A 7 -6.67 -5.40 -54.37
N PHE A 8 -7.25 -5.40 -53.20
CA PHE A 8 -8.69 -5.64 -53.10
C PHE A 8 -9.35 -4.77 -52.02
N LEU A 9 -10.32 -4.07 -52.48
CA LEU A 9 -11.17 -3.13 -51.77
C LEU A 9 -12.25 -3.84 -50.94
N ALA A 10 -12.58 -3.21 -49.81
CA ALA A 10 -13.88 -2.92 -49.24
C ALA A 10 -14.97 -4.00 -49.29
N GLY A 11 -15.45 -4.37 -48.14
CA GLY A 11 -16.75 -4.97 -47.92
C GLY A 11 -17.08 -4.97 -46.44
N GLY A 12 -17.87 -4.00 -46.00
CA GLY A 12 -18.26 -3.80 -44.64
C GLY A 12 -19.15 -4.90 -44.05
N LEU A 13 -19.13 -5.02 -42.77
CA LEU A 13 -20.27 -5.44 -41.95
C LEU A 13 -20.04 -4.93 -40.53
N ALA A 14 -20.65 -3.78 -40.24
CA ALA A 14 -20.97 -3.39 -38.89
C ALA A 14 -22.13 -4.27 -38.43
N ALA A 15 -21.90 -5.11 -37.46
CA ALA A 15 -22.96 -5.79 -36.73
C ALA A 15 -22.53 -5.90 -35.25
N SER A 16 -23.15 -5.06 -34.45
CA SER A 16 -23.61 -5.22 -33.06
C SER A 16 -23.09 -6.45 -32.30
N LEU A 17 -22.21 -6.21 -31.34
CA LEU A 17 -22.01 -7.04 -30.15
C LEU A 17 -22.29 -6.20 -28.89
N ALA A 18 -23.55 -5.80 -28.76
CA ALA A 18 -24.13 -5.37 -27.51
C ALA A 18 -25.13 -6.47 -27.13
N SER A 19 -24.71 -7.38 -26.28
CA SER A 19 -25.53 -8.18 -25.36
C SER A 19 -24.78 -9.46 -25.03
N MET A 20 -24.28 -9.53 -23.82
CA MET A 20 -24.16 -10.68 -22.93
C MET A 20 -23.08 -10.46 -21.89
N VAL A 21 -23.38 -9.62 -20.91
CA VAL A 21 -22.89 -9.81 -19.53
C VAL A 21 -24.06 -9.44 -18.62
N ARG A 22 -25.01 -10.35 -18.46
CA ARG A 22 -25.79 -10.41 -17.24
C ARG A 22 -25.04 -11.31 -16.27
N ALA A 23 -24.23 -10.73 -15.42
CA ALA A 23 -23.69 -11.41 -14.27
C ALA A 23 -24.81 -11.62 -13.26
N ASN A 24 -24.98 -12.86 -12.85
CA ASN A 24 -25.82 -13.28 -11.74
C ASN A 24 -25.42 -12.56 -10.45
N SER A 25 -26.21 -11.59 -10.05
CA SER A 25 -26.21 -11.01 -8.72
C SER A 25 -27.23 -11.78 -7.87
N SER A 26 -26.76 -12.76 -7.14
CA SER A 26 -27.52 -13.31 -6.00
C SER A 26 -26.54 -13.87 -4.97
N CYS A 27 -26.07 -13.02 -4.09
CA CYS A 27 -25.64 -13.31 -2.73
C CYS A 27 -25.35 -11.99 -2.03
N CYS A 28 -26.38 -11.27 -1.64
CA CYS A 28 -26.35 -10.23 -0.64
C CYS A 28 -27.66 -10.35 0.15
N LEU A 29 -27.66 -11.18 1.14
CA LEU A 29 -28.58 -11.06 2.27
C LEU A 29 -27.82 -10.32 3.37
N ASP A 30 -28.43 -9.23 3.80
CA ASP A 30 -28.18 -8.42 4.98
C ASP A 30 -26.98 -7.46 5.00
N GLY A 31 -27.38 -6.19 4.89
CA GLY A 31 -26.67 -4.95 5.02
C GLY A 31 -25.59 -4.86 6.08
N ALA A 32 -24.34 -5.06 5.69
CA ALA A 32 -23.17 -4.51 6.41
C ALA A 32 -21.93 -4.60 5.52
N CYS A 33 -21.12 -3.52 5.57
CA CYS A 33 -19.78 -3.38 4.98
C CYS A 33 -19.73 -3.07 3.50
N ARG A 34 -19.96 -1.79 3.17
CA ARG A 34 -19.31 -1.20 1.98
C ARG A 34 -17.87 -0.90 2.30
N ALA A 35 -16.95 -1.80 1.93
CA ALA A 35 -15.58 -1.39 1.70
C ALA A 35 -15.56 -0.25 0.68
N PRO A 36 -14.71 0.77 0.82
CA PRO A 36 -14.51 1.72 -0.27
C PRO A 36 -13.91 0.94 -1.43
N THR A 37 -14.76 0.55 -2.35
CA THR A 37 -14.32 -0.03 -3.62
C THR A 37 -13.44 1.01 -4.28
N THR A 38 -12.13 0.77 -4.34
CA THR A 38 -11.27 1.35 -5.35
C THR A 38 -11.65 0.70 -6.68
N ALA A 39 -12.93 0.81 -7.05
CA ALA A 39 -13.44 0.37 -8.32
C ALA A 39 -12.82 1.26 -9.39
N CYS A 40 -12.27 0.63 -10.41
CA CYS A 40 -11.99 1.21 -11.71
C CYS A 40 -13.27 1.76 -12.32
N GLY A 41 -13.67 2.94 -11.94
CA GLY A 41 -14.76 3.71 -12.50
C GLY A 41 -14.44 5.16 -12.18
N GLY A 42 -14.20 5.97 -13.20
CA GLY A 42 -13.82 7.37 -13.09
C GLY A 42 -14.70 8.12 -12.10
N GLN A 43 -14.29 8.15 -10.85
CA GLN A 43 -14.91 9.01 -9.85
C GLN A 43 -14.54 10.45 -10.18
N LYS A 44 -15.53 11.25 -10.52
CA LYS A 44 -15.47 12.71 -10.65
C LYS A 44 -15.23 13.36 -9.28
N GLY A 45 -14.06 13.12 -8.71
CA GLY A 45 -13.61 13.75 -7.48
C GLY A 45 -12.09 13.84 -7.50
N GLY A 46 -11.53 15.04 -7.27
CA GLY A 46 -10.09 15.27 -7.22
C GLY A 46 -9.39 14.39 -6.18
N ALA A 47 -8.06 14.34 -6.23
CA ALA A 47 -7.23 13.66 -5.23
C ALA A 47 -7.52 14.18 -3.81
N LYS A 48 -7.31 13.33 -2.82
CA LYS A 48 -7.54 13.66 -1.42
C LYS A 48 -6.34 13.28 -0.57
N LEU A 49 -5.89 14.20 0.28
CA LEU A 49 -4.88 13.93 1.29
C LEU A 49 -5.51 13.20 2.48
N ASN A 50 -5.32 11.89 2.56
CA ASN A 50 -5.72 11.07 3.69
C ASN A 50 -4.47 10.69 4.50
N LEU A 51 -4.11 11.51 5.48
CA LEU A 51 -3.01 11.19 6.39
C LEU A 51 -3.38 9.97 7.23
N CYS A 52 -2.39 9.11 7.45
CA CYS A 52 -2.53 7.84 8.13
C CYS A 52 -1.37 7.64 9.12
N LEU A 53 -1.62 6.95 10.21
CA LEU A 53 -0.57 6.48 11.11
C LEU A 53 -0.57 4.95 11.17
N GLN A 54 0.62 4.38 11.25
CA GLN A 54 0.77 3.01 11.69
C GLN A 54 0.33 2.87 13.15
N TRP A 55 -0.38 1.80 13.46
CA TRP A 55 -0.95 1.50 14.78
C TRP A 55 -0.01 1.72 15.96
N PRO A 56 1.28 1.29 15.91
CA PRO A 56 2.21 1.51 17.01
C PRO A 56 2.64 2.96 17.20
N SER A 57 2.46 3.81 16.18
CA SER A 57 2.87 5.21 16.19
C SER A 57 1.80 6.14 16.79
N ILE A 58 0.60 5.64 17.06
CA ILE A 58 -0.50 6.42 17.63
C ILE A 58 -0.22 6.66 19.12
N PRO A 59 -0.06 7.94 19.58
CA PRO A 59 0.50 8.27 20.88
C PRO A 59 -0.56 8.30 22.00
N VAL A 60 -1.30 7.22 22.14
CA VAL A 60 -2.25 6.99 23.24
C VAL A 60 -2.15 5.55 23.73
N ALA A 61 -2.90 5.21 24.78
CA ALA A 61 -2.96 3.84 25.30
C ALA A 61 -3.31 2.82 24.19
N ASP A 62 -2.86 1.59 24.34
CA ASP A 62 -3.11 0.51 23.37
C ASP A 62 -4.51 -0.05 23.50
N ASP A 63 -5.49 0.82 23.27
CA ASP A 63 -6.91 0.52 23.21
C ASP A 63 -7.46 0.91 21.85
N PHE A 64 -8.35 0.09 21.29
CA PHE A 64 -8.88 0.33 19.95
C PHE A 64 -9.62 1.67 19.84
N ASN A 65 -10.53 1.94 20.76
CA ASN A 65 -11.32 3.16 20.69
C ASN A 65 -10.47 4.40 20.94
N ALA A 66 -9.60 4.37 21.96
CA ALA A 66 -8.70 5.48 22.25
C ALA A 66 -7.83 5.86 21.05
N LYS A 67 -7.28 4.86 20.34
CA LYS A 67 -6.46 5.11 19.14
C LYS A 67 -7.27 5.62 17.96
N LEU A 68 -8.44 5.05 17.71
CA LEU A 68 -9.31 5.48 16.62
C LEU A 68 -9.89 6.87 16.87
N ASP A 69 -10.30 7.16 18.11
CA ASP A 69 -10.75 8.50 18.52
C ASP A 69 -9.65 9.54 18.34
N TYR A 70 -8.42 9.22 18.74
CA TYR A 70 -7.26 10.08 18.51
C TYR A 70 -7.10 10.42 17.02
N LEU A 71 -7.18 9.44 16.14
CA LEU A 71 -7.04 9.66 14.71
C LEU A 71 -8.14 10.58 14.16
N GLU A 72 -9.40 10.35 14.51
CA GLU A 72 -10.52 11.17 14.04
C GLU A 72 -10.44 12.61 14.57
N GLN A 73 -10.10 12.79 15.86
CA GLN A 73 -9.97 14.11 16.49
C GLN A 73 -8.83 14.95 15.91
N ASN A 74 -7.76 14.27 15.42
CA ASN A 74 -6.60 14.94 14.82
C ASN A 74 -6.64 15.00 13.28
N GLY A 75 -7.80 14.66 12.68
CA GLY A 75 -8.03 14.84 11.25
C GLY A 75 -7.26 13.86 10.35
N TYR A 76 -6.93 12.67 10.86
CA TYR A 76 -6.47 11.57 10.03
C TYR A 76 -7.65 10.94 9.27
N GLY A 77 -7.39 10.40 8.09
CA GLY A 77 -8.40 9.77 7.25
C GLY A 77 -8.36 8.25 7.27
N ALA A 78 -7.27 7.68 7.79
CA ALA A 78 -7.02 6.25 7.74
C ALA A 78 -6.17 5.77 8.91
N VAL A 79 -6.14 4.44 9.08
CA VAL A 79 -5.24 3.75 10.00
C VAL A 79 -4.59 2.58 9.29
N GLU A 80 -3.31 2.36 9.56
CA GLU A 80 -2.56 1.19 9.10
C GLU A 80 -2.30 0.27 10.26
N ILE A 81 -2.67 -1.01 10.11
CA ILE A 81 -2.59 -2.01 11.17
C ILE A 81 -1.33 -2.87 11.03
N PRO A 82 -0.78 -3.41 12.12
CA PRO A 82 0.32 -4.35 12.04
C PRO A 82 -0.18 -5.71 11.55
N THR A 83 0.62 -6.40 10.76
CA THR A 83 0.36 -7.80 10.40
C THR A 83 0.68 -8.74 11.56
N GLY A 84 1.73 -8.43 12.34
CA GLY A 84 2.37 -9.37 13.24
C GLY A 84 3.37 -10.26 12.49
N LYS A 85 4.17 -11.05 13.19
CA LYS A 85 5.26 -11.84 12.59
C LYS A 85 4.80 -12.88 11.56
N LYS A 86 3.59 -13.39 11.72
CA LYS A 86 2.99 -14.44 10.87
C LYS A 86 1.51 -14.17 10.60
N GLY A 87 1.07 -12.92 10.70
CA GLY A 87 -0.33 -12.57 10.60
C GLY A 87 -1.10 -12.58 11.94
N GLU A 88 -0.40 -12.84 13.07
CA GLU A 88 -1.06 -13.04 14.37
C GLU A 88 -1.95 -11.87 14.75
N TRP A 89 -1.48 -10.63 14.56
CA TRP A 89 -2.27 -9.47 14.95
C TRP A 89 -3.59 -9.40 14.19
N VAL A 90 -3.54 -9.65 12.88
CA VAL A 90 -4.75 -9.64 12.03
C VAL A 90 -5.68 -10.79 12.40
N LEU A 91 -5.15 -11.97 12.64
CA LEU A 91 -5.95 -13.17 12.93
C LEU A 91 -6.56 -13.12 14.35
N GLU A 92 -5.83 -12.59 15.34
CA GLU A 92 -6.27 -12.57 16.72
C GLU A 92 -7.11 -11.33 17.07
N LYS A 93 -6.80 -10.18 16.47
CA LYS A 93 -7.39 -8.89 16.83
C LYS A 93 -8.28 -8.28 15.74
N GLY A 94 -8.26 -8.84 14.53
CA GLY A 94 -8.92 -8.26 13.36
C GLY A 94 -10.43 -8.10 13.53
N GLU A 95 -11.12 -9.06 14.11
CA GLU A 95 -12.57 -8.98 14.36
C GLU A 95 -12.91 -7.86 15.35
N ALA A 96 -12.20 -7.79 16.46
CA ALA A 96 -12.40 -6.75 17.49
C ALA A 96 -12.08 -5.37 16.92
N PHE A 97 -11.03 -5.25 16.10
CA PHE A 97 -10.68 -4.02 15.38
C PHE A 97 -11.77 -3.63 14.38
N ALA A 98 -12.25 -4.55 13.55
CA ALA A 98 -13.33 -4.30 12.61
C ALA A 98 -14.60 -3.80 13.31
N LYS A 99 -14.93 -4.37 14.46
CA LYS A 99 -16.04 -3.90 15.32
C LYS A 99 -15.82 -2.46 15.81
N ALA A 100 -14.60 -2.13 16.24
CA ALA A 100 -14.25 -0.78 16.69
C ALA A 100 -14.24 0.25 15.55
N MET A 101 -13.96 -0.16 14.32
CA MET A 101 -14.00 0.67 13.11
C MET A 101 -15.42 0.99 12.63
N LYS A 102 -16.42 0.22 13.04
CA LYS A 102 -17.78 0.35 12.52
C LYS A 102 -18.37 1.75 12.83
N GLY A 103 -18.86 2.41 11.78
CA GLY A 103 -19.49 3.73 11.89
C GLY A 103 -18.49 4.90 11.97
N ARG A 104 -17.18 4.67 11.96
CA ARG A 104 -16.16 5.71 11.95
C ARG A 104 -15.94 6.29 10.55
N ARG A 105 -15.37 7.48 10.50
CA ARG A 105 -15.00 8.15 9.23
C ARG A 105 -13.65 7.66 8.68
N LEU A 106 -12.91 6.89 9.46
CA LEU A 106 -11.64 6.28 9.09
C LEU A 106 -11.86 5.07 8.19
N PHE A 107 -10.88 4.77 7.34
CA PHE A 107 -10.78 3.48 6.67
C PHE A 107 -9.50 2.75 7.09
N CYS A 108 -9.53 1.43 7.07
CA CYS A 108 -8.34 0.62 7.25
C CYS A 108 -7.52 0.66 5.94
N ALA A 109 -6.34 1.26 6.00
CA ALA A 109 -5.44 1.33 4.85
C ALA A 109 -4.90 -0.08 4.52
N THR A 110 -3.73 -0.39 5.01
CA THR A 110 -3.06 -1.66 4.76
C THR A 110 -2.71 -2.34 6.07
N ALA A 111 -2.38 -3.61 5.99
CA ALA A 111 -1.64 -4.29 7.04
C ALA A 111 -0.15 -4.31 6.67
N CYS A 112 0.69 -3.74 7.55
CA CYS A 112 2.13 -3.67 7.40
C CYS A 112 2.83 -4.47 8.50
N GLY A 113 3.94 -5.09 8.17
CA GLY A 113 4.76 -5.80 9.13
C GLY A 113 5.70 -6.79 8.45
N PRO A 114 6.38 -7.64 9.23
CA PRO A 114 7.36 -8.57 8.69
C PRO A 114 6.70 -9.71 7.90
N SER A 115 5.83 -9.39 6.96
CA SER A 115 5.36 -10.29 5.92
C SER A 115 6.49 -10.48 4.91
N ARG A 116 7.57 -11.13 5.38
CA ARG A 116 8.70 -11.46 4.54
C ARG A 116 8.33 -12.66 3.72
N PHE A 117 8.11 -12.44 2.44
CA PHE A 117 8.34 -13.47 1.48
C PHE A 117 9.86 -13.56 1.25
N ASP A 118 10.52 -14.30 2.12
CA ASP A 118 11.89 -14.72 1.86
C ASP A 118 11.85 -15.78 0.76
N TYR A 119 11.99 -15.30 -0.43
CA TYR A 119 12.01 -16.04 -1.65
C TYR A 119 13.39 -16.64 -1.83
N ALA A 120 13.68 -17.70 -1.10
CA ALA A 120 14.91 -18.44 -1.34
C ALA A 120 14.74 -19.39 -2.54
N ALA A 121 13.65 -20.16 -2.57
CA ALA A 121 13.36 -21.09 -3.64
C ALA A 121 11.85 -21.26 -3.85
N PRO A 122 11.36 -21.53 -5.07
CA PRO A 122 9.94 -21.72 -5.37
C PRO A 122 9.23 -22.74 -4.47
N ALA A 123 9.89 -23.85 -4.12
CA ALA A 123 9.33 -24.88 -3.26
C ALA A 123 9.05 -24.42 -1.80
N ALA A 124 9.79 -23.41 -1.31
CA ALA A 124 9.57 -22.83 0.00
C ALA A 124 8.32 -21.94 0.05
N ASN A 125 7.78 -21.54 -1.08
CA ASN A 125 6.71 -20.58 -1.19
C ASN A 125 5.34 -21.16 -0.88
N ASP A 126 5.11 -22.44 -1.04
CA ASP A 126 3.82 -23.05 -0.73
C ASP A 126 3.43 -22.88 0.74
N ALA A 127 4.36 -23.06 1.65
CA ALA A 127 4.13 -22.86 3.07
C ALA A 127 3.88 -21.38 3.41
N GLU A 128 4.59 -20.46 2.75
CA GLU A 128 4.40 -19.02 2.94
C GLU A 128 3.06 -18.57 2.35
N VAL A 129 2.70 -19.03 1.15
CA VAL A 129 1.38 -18.77 0.56
C VAL A 129 0.27 -19.27 1.49
N ALA A 130 0.37 -20.51 1.96
CA ALA A 130 -0.63 -21.09 2.87
C ALA A 130 -0.82 -20.27 4.15
N LYS A 131 0.24 -19.69 4.70
CA LYS A 131 0.21 -18.82 5.87
C LYS A 131 -0.64 -17.56 5.68
N PHE A 132 -0.54 -16.95 4.49
CA PHE A 132 -1.19 -15.67 4.22
C PHE A 132 -2.63 -15.82 3.72
N MET A 133 -3.09 -17.00 3.34
CA MET A 133 -4.47 -17.22 2.91
C MET A 133 -5.50 -16.79 3.96
N PRO A 134 -5.42 -17.23 5.24
CA PRO A 134 -6.34 -16.77 6.28
C PRO A 134 -6.16 -15.29 6.64
N VAL A 135 -4.94 -14.74 6.51
CA VAL A 135 -4.70 -13.31 6.74
C VAL A 135 -5.44 -12.46 5.71
N LEU A 136 -5.42 -12.86 4.45
CA LEU A 136 -6.16 -12.16 3.38
C LEU A 136 -7.68 -12.25 3.58
N GLU A 137 -8.20 -13.36 4.09
CA GLU A 137 -9.63 -13.48 4.46
C GLU A 137 -9.98 -12.49 5.57
N ALA A 138 -9.20 -12.46 6.63
CA ALA A 138 -9.42 -11.53 7.74
C ALA A 138 -9.29 -10.07 7.32
N LEU A 139 -8.33 -9.72 6.46
CA LEU A 139 -8.19 -8.37 5.92
C LEU A 139 -9.38 -7.96 5.06
N GLY A 140 -9.91 -8.86 4.26
CA GLY A 140 -11.15 -8.63 3.51
C GLY A 140 -12.34 -8.38 4.45
N ALA A 141 -12.48 -9.16 5.52
CA ALA A 141 -13.54 -8.97 6.53
C ALA A 141 -13.40 -7.65 7.30
N ILE A 142 -12.17 -7.18 7.52
CA ILE A 142 -11.88 -5.86 8.11
C ILE A 142 -12.22 -4.71 7.14
N GLY A 143 -12.24 -4.97 5.83
CA GLY A 143 -12.34 -3.95 4.78
C GLY A 143 -11.02 -3.21 4.55
N SER A 144 -9.89 -3.86 4.81
CA SER A 144 -8.56 -3.31 4.54
C SER A 144 -8.29 -3.23 3.04
N VAL A 145 -7.58 -2.18 2.60
CA VAL A 145 -7.13 -2.02 1.22
C VAL A 145 -6.21 -3.16 0.80
N GLY A 146 -5.32 -3.62 1.70
CA GLY A 146 -4.46 -4.73 1.35
C GLY A 146 -3.42 -5.15 2.38
N LEU A 147 -2.68 -6.19 2.01
CA LEU A 147 -1.51 -6.69 2.70
C LEU A 147 -0.25 -6.20 1.99
N ILE A 148 0.61 -5.46 2.68
CA ILE A 148 1.91 -5.07 2.13
C ILE A 148 2.81 -6.30 2.03
N ILE A 149 3.40 -6.48 0.87
CA ILE A 149 4.33 -7.56 0.56
C ILE A 149 5.61 -6.97 -0.02
N CYS A 150 6.74 -7.29 0.63
CA CYS A 150 8.08 -7.00 0.13
C CYS A 150 8.64 -8.26 -0.53
N PRO A 151 8.55 -8.43 -1.85
CA PRO A 151 9.07 -9.63 -2.49
C PRO A 151 10.60 -9.67 -2.41
N ALA A 152 11.15 -10.78 -1.92
CA ALA A 152 12.58 -11.07 -1.87
C ALA A 152 13.45 -9.99 -1.18
N ARG A 153 13.39 -9.94 0.14
CA ARG A 153 14.33 -9.12 0.95
C ARG A 153 15.70 -9.77 1.11
N SER A 154 15.81 -11.08 1.03
CA SER A 154 17.07 -11.82 1.12
C SER A 154 17.68 -12.05 -0.25
N LYS A 155 18.96 -12.44 -0.27
CA LYS A 155 19.61 -12.90 -1.51
C LYS A 155 18.91 -14.19 -1.95
N PRO A 156 18.29 -14.22 -3.14
CA PRO A 156 17.59 -15.39 -3.62
C PRO A 156 18.61 -16.52 -3.97
N GLU A 157 18.18 -17.74 -3.79
CA GLU A 157 18.94 -18.94 -4.22
C GLU A 157 18.87 -19.17 -5.73
N VAL A 158 17.88 -18.53 -6.37
CA VAL A 158 17.65 -18.60 -7.82
C VAL A 158 17.96 -17.26 -8.49
N GLY A 159 18.08 -17.25 -9.81
CA GLY A 159 18.28 -16.02 -10.57
C GLY A 159 17.08 -15.06 -10.47
N LEU A 160 17.34 -13.74 -10.56
CA LEU A 160 16.27 -12.73 -10.44
C LEU A 160 15.17 -12.89 -11.51
N LYS A 161 15.51 -13.38 -12.70
CA LYS A 161 14.54 -13.67 -13.77
C LYS A 161 13.59 -14.80 -13.36
N GLU A 162 14.13 -15.90 -12.88
CA GLU A 162 13.36 -17.05 -12.40
C GLU A 162 12.48 -16.68 -11.20
N LEU A 163 13.03 -15.92 -10.26
CA LEU A 163 12.31 -15.39 -9.13
C LEU A 163 11.10 -14.55 -9.56
N ARG A 164 11.30 -13.66 -10.53
CA ARG A 164 10.22 -12.82 -11.06
C ARG A 164 9.16 -13.65 -11.75
N GLU A 165 9.57 -14.62 -12.57
CA GLU A 165 8.67 -15.48 -13.31
C GLU A 165 7.78 -16.29 -12.35
N ASP A 166 8.37 -16.93 -11.32
CA ASP A 166 7.59 -17.64 -10.30
C ASP A 166 6.67 -16.69 -9.54
N PHE A 167 7.14 -15.53 -9.12
CA PHE A 167 6.29 -14.60 -8.38
C PHE A 167 5.07 -14.17 -9.20
N VAL A 168 5.26 -13.83 -10.46
CA VAL A 168 4.19 -13.37 -11.34
C VAL A 168 3.22 -14.49 -11.72
N THR A 169 3.71 -15.71 -12.00
CA THR A 169 2.88 -16.79 -12.54
C THR A 169 2.32 -17.73 -11.48
N ASN A 170 2.91 -17.76 -10.30
CA ASN A 170 2.58 -18.69 -9.22
C ASN A 170 2.29 -17.95 -7.90
N THR A 171 3.32 -17.60 -7.14
CA THR A 171 3.15 -17.15 -5.75
C THR A 171 2.34 -15.88 -5.62
N GLY A 172 2.74 -14.82 -6.29
CA GLY A 172 2.02 -13.54 -6.27
C GLY A 172 0.62 -13.68 -6.85
N LYS A 173 0.48 -14.47 -7.92
CA LYS A 173 -0.81 -14.73 -8.56
C LYS A 173 -1.78 -15.42 -7.61
N ARG A 174 -1.37 -16.49 -6.94
CA ARG A 174 -2.21 -17.23 -5.97
C ARG A 174 -2.68 -16.32 -4.83
N LEU A 175 -1.79 -15.49 -4.30
CA LEU A 175 -2.13 -14.52 -3.25
C LEU A 175 -3.09 -13.46 -3.76
N ALA A 176 -2.85 -12.90 -4.95
CA ALA A 176 -3.70 -11.90 -5.55
C ALA A 176 -5.11 -12.42 -5.86
N GLU A 177 -5.22 -13.63 -6.41
CA GLU A 177 -6.51 -14.28 -6.64
C GLU A 177 -7.30 -14.48 -5.35
N LYS A 178 -6.62 -14.89 -4.26
CA LYS A 178 -7.25 -14.99 -2.94
C LYS A 178 -7.68 -13.62 -2.43
N ALA A 179 -6.81 -12.63 -2.50
CA ALA A 179 -7.08 -11.26 -2.07
C ALA A 179 -8.28 -10.68 -2.81
N ALA A 180 -8.34 -10.83 -4.14
CA ALA A 180 -9.46 -10.37 -4.95
C ALA A 180 -10.79 -11.02 -4.54
N LYS A 181 -10.80 -12.33 -4.28
CA LYS A 181 -11.98 -13.06 -3.79
C LYS A 181 -12.47 -12.57 -2.44
N CYS A 182 -11.56 -12.07 -1.61
CA CYS A 182 -11.86 -11.53 -0.28
C CYS A 182 -12.15 -10.02 -0.29
N GLY A 183 -12.09 -9.34 -1.44
CA GLY A 183 -12.33 -7.89 -1.54
C GLY A 183 -11.17 -7.03 -1.01
N THR A 184 -9.96 -7.57 -0.98
CA THR A 184 -8.71 -6.90 -0.58
C THR A 184 -7.64 -7.07 -1.67
N ALA A 185 -6.40 -6.66 -1.42
CA ALA A 185 -5.30 -6.82 -2.35
C ALA A 185 -4.00 -7.26 -1.65
N ILE A 186 -3.07 -7.84 -2.40
CA ILE A 186 -1.66 -7.76 -2.07
C ILE A 186 -1.11 -6.45 -2.63
N VAL A 187 -0.28 -5.77 -1.86
CA VAL A 187 0.29 -4.47 -2.21
C VAL A 187 1.81 -4.60 -2.23
N LEU A 188 2.39 -4.58 -3.43
CA LEU A 188 3.82 -4.76 -3.61
C LEU A 188 4.58 -3.52 -3.16
N GLU A 189 5.54 -3.69 -2.28
CA GLU A 189 6.41 -2.61 -1.81
C GLU A 189 7.78 -2.70 -2.49
N PRO A 190 8.12 -1.74 -3.35
CA PRO A 190 9.48 -1.56 -3.83
C PRO A 190 10.37 -1.02 -2.71
N LEU A 191 11.52 -1.65 -2.49
CA LEU A 191 12.47 -1.27 -1.45
C LEU A 191 13.79 -0.78 -2.04
N GLN A 192 14.54 0.00 -1.28
CA GLN A 192 15.89 0.42 -1.69
C GLN A 192 16.83 -0.79 -1.86
N ARG A 193 17.85 -0.60 -2.69
CA ARG A 193 18.86 -1.63 -3.06
C ARG A 193 19.62 -2.26 -1.91
N LYS A 194 19.66 -1.61 -0.74
CA LYS A 194 20.27 -2.16 0.47
C LYS A 194 19.38 -3.20 1.15
N GLU A 195 18.08 -3.20 0.87
CA GLU A 195 17.10 -4.09 1.50
C GLU A 195 16.60 -5.18 0.58
N THR A 196 16.64 -4.96 -0.74
CA THR A 196 16.22 -5.98 -1.71
C THR A 196 17.10 -5.97 -2.96
N PRO A 197 17.46 -7.14 -3.50
CA PRO A 197 18.04 -7.25 -4.83
C PRO A 197 16.99 -7.21 -5.95
N PHE A 198 15.70 -7.29 -5.63
CA PHE A 198 14.64 -7.67 -6.56
C PHE A 198 13.77 -6.49 -7.01
N LEU A 199 12.78 -6.09 -6.22
CA LEU A 199 11.83 -5.04 -6.57
C LEU A 199 12.22 -3.71 -5.94
N ARG A 200 12.58 -2.71 -6.76
CA ARG A 200 13.13 -1.46 -6.26
C ARG A 200 12.39 -0.21 -6.73
N GLN A 201 11.78 -0.26 -7.91
CA GLN A 201 11.09 0.89 -8.50
C GLN A 201 9.58 0.67 -8.54
N VAL A 202 8.83 1.74 -8.30
CA VAL A 202 7.37 1.75 -8.34
C VAL A 202 6.84 1.33 -9.71
N SER A 203 7.50 1.78 -10.78
CA SER A 203 7.15 1.42 -12.15
C SER A 203 7.28 -0.08 -12.43
N ASP A 204 8.30 -0.75 -11.86
CA ASP A 204 8.47 -2.19 -12.01
C ASP A 204 7.45 -2.95 -11.18
N GLY A 205 7.13 -2.46 -9.99
CA GLY A 205 6.03 -2.98 -9.17
C GLY A 205 4.68 -2.87 -9.85
N ALA A 206 4.41 -1.75 -10.51
CA ALA A 206 3.19 -1.56 -11.27
C ALA A 206 3.07 -2.52 -12.45
N LYS A 207 4.15 -2.73 -13.22
CA LYS A 207 4.19 -3.73 -14.29
C LYS A 207 3.94 -5.14 -13.75
N MET A 208 4.61 -5.49 -12.64
CA MET A 208 4.43 -6.79 -11.99
C MET A 208 2.99 -6.96 -11.51
N ALA A 209 2.40 -5.95 -10.88
CA ALA A 209 1.01 -5.97 -10.44
C ALA A 209 0.03 -6.13 -11.61
N GLN A 210 0.30 -5.48 -12.75
CA GLN A 210 -0.49 -5.62 -13.97
C GLN A 210 -0.42 -7.05 -14.54
N GLU A 211 0.75 -7.66 -14.55
CA GLU A 211 0.96 -9.03 -15.06
C GLU A 211 0.32 -10.08 -14.13
N ILE A 212 0.40 -9.90 -12.82
CA ILE A 212 -0.26 -10.76 -11.83
C ILE A 212 -1.78 -10.67 -11.97
N GLY A 213 -2.31 -9.46 -12.17
CA GLY A 213 -3.73 -9.23 -12.42
C GLY A 213 -4.53 -8.79 -11.19
N PRO A 214 -5.87 -8.99 -11.21
CA PRO A 214 -6.77 -8.53 -10.15
C PRO A 214 -6.35 -9.00 -8.76
N GLY A 215 -6.45 -8.10 -7.78
CA GLY A 215 -6.01 -8.37 -6.40
C GLY A 215 -4.53 -8.10 -6.15
N CYS A 216 -3.77 -7.65 -7.15
CA CYS A 216 -2.41 -7.16 -6.98
C CYS A 216 -2.34 -5.66 -7.24
N LYS A 217 -1.68 -4.93 -6.36
CA LYS A 217 -1.48 -3.49 -6.39
C LYS A 217 -0.02 -3.17 -6.06
N VAL A 218 0.35 -1.90 -6.14
CA VAL A 218 1.69 -1.41 -5.79
C VAL A 218 1.57 -0.25 -4.82
N MET A 219 2.61 0.00 -4.07
CA MET A 219 2.77 1.22 -3.27
C MET A 219 4.05 1.96 -3.60
N GLY A 220 4.13 3.21 -3.13
CA GLY A 220 5.37 3.98 -3.10
C GLY A 220 5.72 4.33 -1.66
N ASP A 221 6.97 4.17 -1.28
CA ASP A 221 7.52 4.70 -0.03
C ASP A 221 8.51 5.80 -0.36
N PHE A 222 8.21 7.04 0.03
CA PHE A 222 9.05 8.21 -0.25
C PHE A 222 10.48 8.06 0.26
N TRP A 223 10.71 7.29 1.34
CA TRP A 223 12.05 7.05 1.82
C TRP A 223 12.82 6.09 0.89
N HIS A 224 12.21 4.98 0.46
CA HIS A 224 12.81 4.05 -0.51
C HIS A 224 12.98 4.72 -1.88
N MET A 225 11.98 5.48 -2.33
CA MET A 225 11.99 6.21 -3.59
C MET A 225 13.14 7.23 -3.65
N THR A 226 13.56 7.82 -2.54
CA THR A 226 14.71 8.73 -2.47
C THR A 226 16.00 8.11 -3.02
N TRP A 227 16.13 6.80 -2.94
CA TRP A 227 17.34 6.07 -3.36
C TRP A 227 17.21 5.42 -4.74
N GLU A 228 16.00 5.16 -5.19
CA GLU A 228 15.74 4.32 -6.36
C GLU A 228 15.01 5.05 -7.49
N GLU A 229 14.30 6.14 -7.20
CA GLU A 229 13.55 6.89 -8.20
C GLU A 229 14.28 8.17 -8.61
N ALA A 230 14.36 8.42 -9.90
CA ALA A 230 14.90 9.69 -10.42
C ALA A 230 13.89 10.84 -10.24
N ASN A 231 12.60 10.53 -10.18
CA ASN A 231 11.52 11.52 -10.11
C ASN A 231 10.26 10.91 -9.47
N ASP A 232 9.88 11.40 -8.30
CA ASP A 232 8.71 10.91 -7.55
C ASP A 232 7.40 11.05 -8.35
N ARG A 233 7.21 12.18 -9.04
CA ARG A 233 6.00 12.40 -9.86
C ARG A 233 5.88 11.34 -10.95
N ALA A 234 6.97 11.06 -11.65
CA ALA A 234 6.98 10.04 -12.70
C ALA A 234 6.69 8.64 -12.14
N ALA A 235 7.21 8.31 -10.95
CA ALA A 235 6.94 7.06 -10.27
C ALA A 235 5.44 6.90 -9.93
N MET A 236 4.80 7.95 -9.38
CA MET A 236 3.36 7.94 -9.08
C MET A 236 2.51 7.83 -10.35
N LEU A 237 2.87 8.54 -11.42
CA LEU A 237 2.19 8.44 -12.72
C LEU A 237 2.31 7.03 -13.33
N ALA A 238 3.49 6.39 -13.22
CA ALA A 238 3.71 5.04 -13.72
C ALA A 238 2.86 4.00 -12.98
N ALA A 239 2.62 4.19 -11.69
CA ALA A 239 1.72 3.33 -10.92
C ALA A 239 0.24 3.57 -11.30
N GLY A 240 -0.15 4.81 -11.54
CA GLY A 240 -1.51 5.18 -11.93
C GLY A 240 -2.58 4.55 -11.04
N PRO A 241 -3.60 3.87 -11.62
CA PRO A 241 -4.69 3.26 -10.85
C PRO A 241 -4.27 2.02 -10.05
N LEU A 242 -3.05 1.54 -10.22
CA LEU A 242 -2.51 0.43 -9.43
C LEU A 242 -1.91 0.89 -8.11
N LEU A 243 -1.69 2.20 -7.91
CA LEU A 243 -1.19 2.74 -6.65
C LEU A 243 -2.27 2.63 -5.56
N ALA A 244 -2.05 1.77 -4.59
CA ALA A 244 -3.01 1.50 -3.51
C ALA A 244 -2.63 2.14 -2.18
N HIS A 245 -1.34 2.38 -1.95
CA HIS A 245 -0.82 2.88 -0.68
C HIS A 245 0.42 3.74 -0.87
N VAL A 246 0.70 4.61 0.11
CA VAL A 246 1.92 5.42 0.14
C VAL A 246 2.45 5.45 1.57
N HIS A 247 3.76 5.18 1.73
CA HIS A 247 4.48 5.46 2.95
C HIS A 247 5.24 6.78 2.87
N ILE A 248 5.39 7.43 4.02
CA ILE A 248 6.13 8.68 4.15
C ILE A 248 7.00 8.69 5.41
N ALA A 249 8.23 9.13 5.25
CA ALA A 249 9.19 9.40 6.32
C ALA A 249 10.17 10.47 5.84
N SER A 250 10.96 11.08 6.75
CA SER A 250 12.09 11.93 6.35
C SER A 250 12.98 11.19 5.38
N ARG A 251 13.27 11.83 4.25
CA ARG A 251 13.99 11.23 3.13
C ARG A 251 15.41 10.78 3.46
N ARG A 252 16.04 11.41 4.44
CA ARG A 252 17.44 11.12 4.81
C ARG A 252 17.58 10.17 5.98
N THR A 253 16.71 10.30 6.98
CA THR A 253 16.90 9.66 8.29
C THR A 253 15.86 8.61 8.60
N ARG A 254 14.78 8.52 7.78
CA ARG A 254 13.58 7.69 8.06
C ARG A 254 12.93 8.03 9.41
N LYS A 255 13.09 9.30 9.85
CA LYS A 255 12.40 9.85 11.00
C LYS A 255 11.10 10.52 10.61
N ILE A 256 10.34 10.99 11.59
CA ILE A 256 9.10 11.72 11.31
C ILE A 256 9.44 13.01 10.55
N PRO A 257 8.79 13.29 9.42
CA PRO A 257 9.04 14.49 8.62
C PRO A 257 9.04 15.76 9.46
N GLY A 258 10.09 16.56 9.30
CA GLY A 258 10.29 17.82 10.04
C GLY A 258 10.75 17.69 11.48
N SER A 259 10.96 16.46 12.02
CA SER A 259 11.41 16.26 13.40
C SER A 259 12.93 16.15 13.58
N ASP A 260 13.66 15.94 12.50
CA ASP A 260 15.11 15.70 12.47
C ASP A 260 15.92 16.88 11.94
N GLY A 261 15.26 18.01 11.68
CA GLY A 261 15.86 19.20 11.07
C GLY A 261 16.11 19.10 9.57
N ALA A 262 15.71 18.01 8.93
CA ALA A 262 15.78 17.90 7.47
C ALA A 262 14.68 18.75 6.80
N ALA A 263 15.06 19.41 5.70
CA ALA A 263 14.12 20.13 4.83
C ALA A 263 13.57 19.16 3.78
N ASP A 264 12.68 18.26 4.20
CA ASP A 264 12.06 17.32 3.29
C ASP A 264 11.04 18.02 2.36
N ASP A 265 11.11 17.70 1.07
CA ASP A 265 10.17 18.19 0.06
C ASP A 265 9.46 17.01 -0.63
N TYR A 266 8.15 16.94 -0.47
CA TYR A 266 7.29 15.90 -1.05
C TYR A 266 6.40 16.43 -2.19
N ARG A 267 6.46 17.76 -2.50
CA ARG A 267 5.55 18.41 -3.44
C ARG A 267 5.55 17.76 -4.82
N LEU A 268 6.71 17.32 -5.30
CA LEU A 268 6.79 16.65 -6.59
C LEU A 268 6.00 15.32 -6.61
N GLY A 269 6.12 14.52 -5.58
CA GLY A 269 5.34 13.29 -5.42
C GLY A 269 3.85 13.57 -5.20
N PHE A 270 3.51 14.57 -4.38
CA PHE A 270 2.12 14.99 -4.16
C PHE A 270 1.46 15.49 -5.45
N ARG A 271 2.19 16.18 -6.31
CA ARG A 271 1.73 16.55 -7.66
C ARG A 271 1.37 15.31 -8.48
N GLY A 272 2.23 14.29 -8.49
CA GLY A 272 1.94 13.01 -9.13
C GLY A 272 0.69 12.33 -8.57
N LEU A 273 0.52 12.32 -7.23
CA LEU A 273 -0.66 11.79 -6.57
C LEU A 273 -1.94 12.55 -6.96
N LYS A 274 -1.87 13.89 -7.05
CA LYS A 274 -2.99 14.71 -7.51
C LYS A 274 -3.37 14.40 -8.96
N GLU A 275 -2.38 14.27 -9.83
CA GLU A 275 -2.60 13.99 -11.26
C GLU A 275 -3.26 12.64 -11.52
N ILE A 276 -2.94 11.61 -10.75
CA ILE A 276 -3.61 10.31 -10.85
C ILE A 276 -4.93 10.23 -10.08
N GLY A 277 -5.36 11.33 -9.43
CA GLY A 277 -6.59 11.35 -8.63
C GLY A 277 -6.52 10.46 -7.38
N TYR A 278 -5.35 10.32 -6.75
CA TYR A 278 -5.14 9.43 -5.63
C TYR A 278 -6.01 9.78 -4.42
N ARG A 279 -6.67 8.78 -3.84
CA ARG A 279 -7.54 8.91 -2.68
C ARG A 279 -7.23 7.90 -1.57
N GLY A 280 -6.16 7.13 -1.73
CA GLY A 280 -5.67 6.19 -0.71
C GLY A 280 -5.01 6.89 0.48
N ALA A 281 -4.41 6.14 1.37
CA ALA A 281 -3.72 6.65 2.54
C ALA A 281 -2.27 7.03 2.24
N ILE A 282 -1.79 8.09 2.90
CA ILE A 282 -0.37 8.41 3.04
C ILE A 282 -0.02 8.15 4.50
N SER A 283 0.65 7.03 4.74
CA SER A 283 0.90 6.48 6.08
C SER A 283 2.31 6.79 6.57
N LEU A 284 2.42 7.24 7.80
CA LEU A 284 3.71 7.48 8.44
C LEU A 284 4.38 6.15 8.81
N GLU A 285 5.47 5.82 8.12
CA GLU A 285 6.37 4.73 8.48
C GLU A 285 7.75 5.27 8.89
N ALA A 286 7.85 5.76 10.11
CA ALA A 286 9.01 6.50 10.58
C ALA A 286 9.39 6.18 12.02
N GLY A 287 10.68 6.28 12.31
CA GLY A 287 11.20 6.19 13.68
C GLY A 287 11.14 7.55 14.40
N TRP A 288 11.07 7.50 15.74
CA TRP A 288 11.18 8.69 16.57
C TRP A 288 12.64 9.15 16.67
N VAL A 289 12.86 10.46 16.75
CA VAL A 289 14.18 11.02 17.08
C VAL A 289 14.38 10.89 18.58
N PRO A 290 15.48 10.27 19.05
CA PRO A 290 15.79 10.23 20.47
C PRO A 290 16.11 11.65 20.99
N LYS A 291 15.68 11.95 22.21
CA LYS A 291 15.99 13.21 22.92
C LYS A 291 17.38 13.19 23.56
N GLY A 292 17.97 12.02 23.70
CA GLY A 292 19.26 11.77 24.34
C GLY A 292 19.43 10.29 24.67
N MET A 293 20.41 10.00 25.53
CA MET A 293 20.67 8.66 26.04
C MET A 293 20.50 8.62 27.55
N ASP A 294 20.03 7.52 28.09
CA ASP A 294 20.00 7.28 29.53
C ASP A 294 21.41 6.93 30.08
N ALA A 295 21.53 6.76 31.40
CA ALA A 295 22.77 6.40 32.04
C ALA A 295 23.35 5.05 31.60
N LYS A 296 22.57 4.21 30.90
CA LYS A 296 22.99 2.90 30.36
C LYS A 296 23.22 2.97 28.83
N GLY A 297 23.22 4.16 28.23
CA GLY A 297 23.41 4.37 26.80
C GLY A 297 22.22 3.97 25.95
N LYS A 298 21.01 3.82 26.52
CA LYS A 298 19.79 3.55 25.75
C LYS A 298 19.14 4.86 25.28
N PRO A 299 18.58 4.91 24.06
CA PRO A 299 17.91 6.11 23.55
C PRO A 299 16.66 6.43 24.38
N ILE A 300 16.53 7.69 24.77
CA ILE A 300 15.33 8.25 25.40
C ILE A 300 14.45 8.82 24.30
N PHE A 301 13.26 8.27 24.13
CA PHE A 301 12.31 8.76 23.12
C PHE A 301 11.32 9.77 23.71
N PRO A 302 10.66 10.59 22.85
CA PRO A 302 9.59 11.48 23.27
C PRO A 302 8.47 10.73 24.00
N ASP A 303 7.90 11.35 25.03
CA ASP A 303 6.68 10.85 25.67
C ASP A 303 5.43 11.03 24.80
N LEU A 304 4.26 10.62 25.27
CA LEU A 304 3.03 10.65 24.47
C LEU A 304 2.61 12.09 24.11
N ALA A 305 2.78 13.06 25.02
CA ALA A 305 2.44 14.46 24.78
C ALA A 305 3.39 15.08 23.74
N GLU A 306 4.68 14.84 23.87
CA GLU A 306 5.70 15.29 22.92
C GLU A 306 5.48 14.65 21.53
N ARG A 307 5.14 13.35 21.49
CA ARG A 307 4.79 12.66 20.23
C ARG A 307 3.59 13.29 19.55
N HIS A 308 2.55 13.63 20.29
CA HIS A 308 1.40 14.36 19.75
C HIS A 308 1.82 15.68 19.12
N GLN A 309 2.66 16.49 19.80
CA GLN A 309 3.15 17.76 19.26
C GLN A 309 3.98 17.58 17.98
N ILE A 310 4.84 16.56 17.93
CA ILE A 310 5.64 16.24 16.74
C ILE A 310 4.73 15.85 15.57
N LEU A 311 3.74 15.00 15.80
CA LEU A 311 2.78 14.58 14.78
C LEU A 311 1.91 15.74 14.29
N THR A 312 1.52 16.66 15.17
CA THR A 312 0.77 17.87 14.79
C THR A 312 1.58 18.75 13.84
N LYS A 313 2.87 18.96 14.13
CA LYS A 313 3.79 19.71 13.26
C LYS A 313 3.99 19.01 11.90
N MET A 314 4.17 17.69 11.92
CA MET A 314 4.26 16.89 10.69
C MET A 314 3.00 17.04 9.84
N CYS A 315 1.80 16.91 10.43
CA CYS A 315 0.55 17.08 9.71
C CYS A 315 0.42 18.47 9.06
N ALA A 316 0.82 19.53 9.77
CA ALA A 316 0.82 20.88 9.24
C ALA A 316 1.79 21.02 8.05
N LEU A 317 3.02 20.48 8.16
CA LEU A 317 4.00 20.45 7.08
C LEU A 317 3.46 19.75 5.83
N LEU A 318 2.92 18.53 6.00
CA LEU A 318 2.44 17.73 4.87
C LEU A 318 1.21 18.36 4.20
N ARG A 319 0.32 18.97 4.96
CA ARG A 319 -0.84 19.71 4.40
C ARG A 319 -0.40 20.94 3.62
N ALA A 320 0.53 21.73 4.14
CA ALA A 320 1.08 22.87 3.43
C ALA A 320 1.72 22.46 2.09
N GLN A 321 2.56 21.44 2.10
CA GLN A 321 3.18 20.92 0.86
C GLN A 321 2.16 20.31 -0.11
N TRP A 322 1.09 19.70 0.40
CA TRP A 322 0.00 19.22 -0.44
C TRP A 322 -0.73 20.35 -1.15
N GLU A 323 -1.02 21.46 -0.46
CA GLU A 323 -1.67 22.62 -1.08
C GLU A 323 -0.80 23.27 -2.15
N GLU A 324 0.52 23.33 -1.93
CA GLU A 324 1.51 23.88 -2.86
C GLU A 324 1.80 23.00 -4.09
N ALA A 325 1.44 21.73 -4.06
CA ALA A 325 1.71 20.75 -5.13
C ALA A 325 0.64 20.81 -6.32
#